data_17c95495d0a4fbe011a1c43fc3e81107
#
_entry.id   17c95495d0a4fbe011a1c43fc3e81107
#
_cell.length_a   1.000
_cell.length_b   1.000
_cell.length_c   1.000
_cell.angle_alpha   90.00
_cell.angle_beta   90.00
_cell.angle_gamma   90.00
#
_symmetry.space_group_name_H-M   'P 1'
#
loop_
_entity.id
_entity.type
_entity.pdbx_description
1 polymer ?
#
loop_
_entity_poly.entity_id
_entity_poly.type
_entity_poly.pdbx_seq_one_letter_code
_entity_poly.pdbx_strand_id
1 'polypeptide(L)'
;MTTHEKANKLHKNVNTFILSCVGEDGYPLTKAVVPAKHRESLNELHFCTNTSSKFVAAINQNTKTSVYFYSRKLVIWKGCYLKGNIEIVSDMAVKEKYWDAKYASAYDEKAHTDPDYCLLKFTPTHGRFYANFTLEDFAFE
;
A
#
# COMPACT_ATOMS: atom_id res chain seq x y z
N MET A 1 -18.16 15.56 4.70
CA MET A 1 -16.85 14.99 4.31
C MET A 1 -16.82 14.70 2.82
N THR A 2 -15.74 15.07 2.16
CA THR A 2 -15.51 14.67 0.77
C THR A 2 -15.27 13.17 0.68
N THR A 3 -15.38 12.61 -0.51
CA THR A 3 -15.09 11.19 -0.74
C THR A 3 -13.64 10.85 -0.38
N HIS A 4 -12.71 11.75 -0.72
CA HIS A 4 -11.30 11.61 -0.33
C HIS A 4 -11.14 11.55 1.21
N GLU A 5 -11.83 12.43 1.93
CA GLU A 5 -11.78 12.43 3.41
C GLU A 5 -12.34 11.15 4.02
N LYS A 6 -13.44 10.63 3.45
CA LYS A 6 -14.01 9.34 3.88
C LYS A 6 -13.01 8.20 3.67
N ALA A 7 -12.38 8.15 2.50
CA ALA A 7 -11.37 7.14 2.18
C ALA A 7 -10.13 7.28 3.08
N ASN A 8 -9.69 8.51 3.35
CA ASN A 8 -8.56 8.76 4.23
C ASN A 8 -8.85 8.31 5.68
N LYS A 9 -10.06 8.53 6.15
CA LYS A 9 -10.48 8.04 7.47
C LYS A 9 -10.48 6.51 7.52
N LEU A 10 -10.99 5.86 6.48
CA LEU A 10 -10.98 4.40 6.40
C LEU A 10 -9.55 3.86 6.42
N HIS A 11 -8.67 4.43 5.62
CA HIS A 11 -7.27 4.02 5.50
C HIS A 11 -6.54 4.05 6.85
N LYS A 12 -6.85 5.00 7.71
CA LYS A 12 -6.23 5.10 9.04
C LYS A 12 -6.70 4.04 10.02
N ASN A 13 -7.82 3.39 9.73
CA ASN A 13 -8.45 2.43 10.64
C ASN A 13 -8.31 0.97 10.21
N VAL A 14 -7.65 0.70 9.08
CA VAL A 14 -7.42 -0.67 8.60
C VAL A 14 -5.95 -1.04 8.77
N ASN A 15 -5.69 -2.34 9.00
CA ASN A 15 -4.34 -2.83 9.27
C ASN A 15 -3.80 -3.75 8.18
N THR A 16 -4.60 -4.03 7.17
CA THR A 16 -4.21 -4.89 6.05
C THR A 16 -4.63 -4.23 4.75
N PHE A 17 -3.70 -4.15 3.82
CA PHE A 17 -3.93 -3.62 2.49
C PHE A 17 -3.66 -4.72 1.47
N ILE A 18 -4.41 -4.72 0.39
CA ILE A 18 -4.23 -5.68 -0.69
C ILE A 18 -3.63 -4.94 -1.87
N LEU A 19 -2.42 -5.35 -2.25
CA LEU A 19 -1.71 -4.80 -3.41
C LEU A 19 -1.89 -5.72 -4.61
N SER A 20 -2.10 -5.13 -5.78
CA SER A 20 -2.10 -5.86 -7.05
C SER A 20 -1.25 -5.11 -8.05
N CYS A 21 -0.32 -5.82 -8.67
CA CYS A 21 0.51 -5.31 -9.76
C CYS A 21 0.38 -6.21 -10.98
N VAL A 22 1.02 -5.83 -12.08
CA VAL A 22 1.04 -6.64 -13.30
C VAL A 22 2.18 -7.64 -13.18
N GLY A 23 1.84 -8.93 -13.07
CA GLY A 23 2.83 -10.00 -13.01
C GLY A 23 3.58 -10.18 -14.33
N GLU A 24 4.70 -10.90 -14.27
CA GLU A 24 5.54 -11.16 -15.46
C GLU A 24 4.78 -11.93 -16.56
N ASP A 25 3.80 -12.74 -16.18
CA ASP A 25 2.95 -13.50 -17.08
C ASP A 25 1.72 -12.72 -17.57
N GLY A 26 1.61 -11.44 -17.18
CA GLY A 26 0.46 -10.60 -17.54
C GLY A 26 -0.73 -10.75 -16.62
N TYR A 27 -0.75 -11.70 -15.71
CA TYR A 27 -1.82 -11.83 -14.73
C TYR A 27 -1.60 -10.86 -13.57
N PRO A 28 -2.70 -10.39 -12.93
CA PRO A 28 -2.57 -9.64 -11.70
C PRO A 28 -1.85 -10.46 -10.63
N LEU A 29 -0.82 -9.88 -10.04
CA LEU A 29 -0.11 -10.47 -8.91
C LEU A 29 -0.57 -9.75 -7.66
N THR A 30 -1.20 -10.48 -6.74
CA THR A 30 -1.91 -9.90 -5.60
C THR A 30 -1.39 -10.46 -4.30
N LYS A 31 -1.18 -9.59 -3.32
CA LYS A 31 -0.83 -10.00 -1.95
C LYS A 31 -1.37 -9.05 -0.91
N ALA A 32 -1.51 -9.55 0.30
CA ALA A 32 -1.82 -8.74 1.47
C ALA A 32 -0.53 -8.20 2.07
N VAL A 33 -0.54 -6.93 2.46
CA VAL A 33 0.58 -6.29 3.12
C VAL A 33 0.08 -5.48 4.32
N VAL A 34 0.97 -5.24 5.27
CA VAL A 34 0.69 -4.31 6.36
C VAL A 34 1.24 -2.93 5.98
N PRO A 35 0.57 -1.85 6.41
CA PRO A 35 1.09 -0.52 6.15
C PRO A 35 2.36 -0.27 6.96
N ALA A 36 3.19 0.66 6.47
CA ALA A 36 4.35 1.11 7.22
C ALA A 36 3.93 1.81 8.52
N LYS A 37 4.90 2.01 9.42
CA LYS A 37 4.69 2.55 10.78
C LYS A 37 3.91 3.85 10.80
N HIS A 38 4.19 4.77 9.87
CA HIS A 38 3.53 6.06 9.79
C HIS A 38 2.55 6.11 8.63
N ARG A 39 1.34 6.55 8.90
CA ARG A 39 0.28 6.77 7.90
C ARG A 39 -0.18 8.21 7.99
N GLU A 40 0.39 9.05 7.15
CA GLU A 40 0.11 10.49 7.20
C GLU A 40 -1.12 10.85 6.36
N SER A 41 -1.14 10.40 5.11
CA SER A 41 -2.17 10.78 4.16
C SER A 41 -2.42 9.68 3.14
N LEU A 42 -3.65 9.65 2.62
CA LEU A 42 -4.01 8.77 1.51
C LEU A 42 -3.26 9.12 0.22
N ASN A 43 -2.70 10.31 0.12
CA ASN A 43 -1.99 10.76 -1.09
C ASN A 43 -0.68 10.02 -1.33
N GLU A 44 -0.17 9.35 -0.31
CA GLU A 44 1.10 8.64 -0.39
C GLU A 44 1.10 7.51 0.63
N LEU A 45 1.16 6.27 0.15
CA LEU A 45 1.15 5.09 1.01
C LEU A 45 2.50 4.38 0.95
N HIS A 46 2.97 3.91 2.10
CA HIS A 46 4.21 3.17 2.21
C HIS A 46 3.95 1.76 2.73
N PHE A 47 4.63 0.80 2.11
CA PHE A 47 4.53 -0.62 2.47
C PHE A 47 5.92 -1.23 2.54
N CYS A 48 6.08 -2.22 3.43
CA CYS A 48 7.34 -2.94 3.58
C CYS A 48 7.20 -4.32 2.98
N THR A 49 8.23 -4.76 2.27
CA THR A 49 8.31 -6.08 1.67
C THR A 49 9.78 -6.53 1.59
N ASN A 50 10.04 -7.65 0.95
CA ASN A 50 11.37 -8.17 0.72
C ASN A 50 11.84 -7.84 -0.70
N THR A 51 13.06 -7.35 -0.83
CA THR A 51 13.67 -7.07 -2.15
C THR A 51 13.67 -8.29 -3.05
N SER A 52 13.83 -9.48 -2.46
CA SER A 52 13.83 -10.76 -3.15
C SER A 52 12.46 -11.23 -3.62
N SER A 53 11.38 -10.53 -3.31
CA SER A 53 10.03 -10.97 -3.65
C SER A 53 9.76 -10.88 -5.17
N LYS A 54 8.91 -11.77 -5.65
CA LYS A 54 8.40 -11.72 -7.03
C LYS A 54 7.62 -10.44 -7.32
N PHE A 55 7.01 -9.88 -6.30
CA PHE A 55 6.27 -8.62 -6.41
C PHE A 55 7.21 -7.48 -6.79
N VAL A 56 8.38 -7.39 -6.14
CA VAL A 56 9.39 -6.38 -6.45
C VAL A 56 9.91 -6.55 -7.87
N ALA A 57 10.17 -7.78 -8.31
CA ALA A 57 10.57 -8.05 -9.68
C ALA A 57 9.53 -7.56 -10.69
N ALA A 58 8.25 -7.78 -10.41
CA ALA A 58 7.15 -7.35 -11.28
C ALA A 58 7.04 -5.83 -11.36
N ILE A 59 7.11 -5.10 -10.24
CA ILE A 59 6.99 -3.64 -10.24
C ILE A 59 8.19 -2.94 -10.88
N ASN A 60 9.36 -3.58 -10.91
CA ASN A 60 10.51 -3.07 -11.65
C ASN A 60 10.25 -3.02 -13.17
N GLN A 61 9.37 -3.86 -13.67
CA GLN A 61 9.00 -3.87 -15.10
C GLN A 61 7.78 -3.03 -15.39
N ASN A 62 6.83 -2.94 -14.45
CA ASN A 62 5.60 -2.18 -14.63
C ASN A 62 5.16 -1.62 -13.26
N THR A 63 5.19 -0.30 -13.15
CA THR A 63 4.88 0.40 -11.90
C THR A 63 3.37 0.55 -11.63
N LYS A 64 2.51 0.22 -12.60
CA LYS A 64 1.06 0.32 -12.43
C LYS A 64 0.59 -0.66 -11.38
N THR A 65 -0.05 -0.13 -10.34
CA THR A 65 -0.43 -0.91 -9.17
C THR A 65 -1.79 -0.42 -8.68
N SER A 66 -2.54 -1.31 -8.08
CA SER A 66 -3.74 -0.97 -7.34
C SER A 66 -3.60 -1.38 -5.88
N VAL A 67 -4.33 -0.67 -5.03
CA VAL A 67 -4.40 -0.93 -3.60
C VAL A 67 -5.86 -1.01 -3.22
N TYR A 68 -6.22 -2.04 -2.45
CA TYR A 68 -7.56 -2.20 -1.92
C TYR A 68 -7.50 -2.36 -0.41
N PHE A 69 -8.40 -1.70 0.29
CA PHE A 69 -8.56 -1.87 1.73
C PHE A 69 -10.04 -1.70 2.08
N TYR A 70 -10.44 -2.37 3.15
CA TYR A 70 -11.84 -2.39 3.54
C TYR A 70 -11.99 -2.63 5.03
N SER A 71 -13.18 -2.30 5.53
CA SER A 71 -13.63 -2.69 6.85
C SER A 71 -15.05 -3.24 6.77
N ARG A 72 -15.32 -4.22 7.60
CA ARG A 72 -16.66 -4.76 7.77
C ARG A 72 -16.96 -4.88 9.26
N LYS A 73 -17.97 -4.18 9.72
CA LYS A 73 -18.46 -4.25 11.10
C LYS A 73 -19.95 -4.58 11.06
N LEU A 74 -20.32 -5.76 11.55
CA LEU A 74 -21.68 -6.28 11.46
C LEU A 74 -22.15 -6.28 9.99
N VAL A 75 -23.16 -5.46 9.66
CA VAL A 75 -23.70 -5.34 8.31
C VAL A 75 -23.13 -4.15 7.54
N ILE A 76 -22.26 -3.36 8.17
CA ILE A 76 -21.70 -2.16 7.55
C ILE A 76 -20.41 -2.54 6.83
N TRP A 77 -20.40 -2.32 5.52
CA TRP A 77 -19.25 -2.56 4.67
C TRP A 77 -18.75 -1.25 4.07
N LYS A 78 -17.45 -1.00 4.22
CA LYS A 78 -16.78 0.11 3.55
C LYS A 78 -15.55 -0.43 2.84
N GLY A 79 -15.31 0.02 1.62
CA GLY A 79 -14.15 -0.38 0.85
C GLY A 79 -13.60 0.77 0.03
N CYS A 80 -12.31 0.71 -0.25
CA CYS A 80 -11.66 1.70 -1.10
C CYS A 80 -10.70 1.01 -2.05
N TYR A 81 -10.85 1.30 -3.32
CA TYR A 81 -9.94 0.92 -4.39
C TYR A 81 -9.16 2.15 -4.82
N LEU A 82 -7.84 2.01 -4.90
CA LEU A 82 -6.95 3.04 -5.43
C LEU A 82 -6.15 2.47 -6.58
N LYS A 83 -5.91 3.27 -7.60
CA LYS A 83 -4.94 2.93 -8.64
C LYS A 83 -3.93 4.05 -8.78
N GLY A 84 -2.71 3.69 -9.11
CA GLY A 84 -1.61 4.62 -9.24
C GLY A 84 -0.31 3.92 -9.59
N ASN A 85 0.78 4.52 -9.17
CA ASN A 85 2.12 4.02 -9.45
C ASN A 85 2.85 3.70 -8.15
N ILE A 86 3.65 2.65 -8.18
CA ILE A 86 4.47 2.23 -7.06
C ILE A 86 5.94 2.32 -7.44
N GLU A 87 6.77 2.72 -6.49
CA GLU A 87 8.22 2.80 -6.67
C GLU A 87 8.95 2.24 -5.46
N ILE A 88 10.18 1.77 -5.69
CA ILE A 88 11.06 1.33 -4.64
C ILE A 88 11.80 2.55 -4.09
N VAL A 89 11.71 2.74 -2.77
CA VAL A 89 12.42 3.84 -2.09
C VAL A 89 13.84 3.42 -1.81
N SER A 90 14.81 4.14 -2.37
CA SER A 90 16.24 3.90 -2.15
C SER A 90 16.87 4.84 -1.12
N ASP A 91 16.23 5.95 -0.79
CA ASP A 91 16.73 6.91 0.20
C ASP A 91 16.77 6.27 1.60
N MET A 92 17.97 6.18 2.16
CA MET A 92 18.18 5.50 3.45
C MET A 92 17.51 6.22 4.61
N ALA A 93 17.42 7.56 4.58
CA ALA A 93 16.74 8.31 5.62
C ALA A 93 15.23 8.04 5.61
N VAL A 94 14.64 7.90 4.44
CA VAL A 94 13.21 7.55 4.31
C VAL A 94 12.98 6.11 4.75
N LYS A 95 13.86 5.19 4.39
CA LYS A 95 13.80 3.79 4.85
C LYS A 95 13.87 3.70 6.37
N GLU A 96 14.73 4.49 7.00
CA GLU A 96 14.84 4.55 8.45
C GLU A 96 13.54 5.10 9.10
N LYS A 97 12.98 6.16 8.52
CA LYS A 97 11.74 6.77 9.01
C LYS A 97 10.59 5.76 9.14
N TYR A 98 10.45 4.89 8.13
CA TYR A 98 9.36 3.93 8.06
C TYR A 98 9.70 2.56 8.65
N TRP A 99 10.94 2.35 9.09
CA TRP A 99 11.34 1.11 9.74
C TRP A 99 10.61 0.94 11.08
N ASP A 100 10.12 -0.27 11.33
CA ASP A 100 9.51 -0.64 12.60
C ASP A 100 10.28 -1.83 13.18
N ALA A 101 10.72 -1.71 14.43
CA ALA A 101 11.50 -2.76 15.11
C ALA A 101 10.74 -4.10 15.19
N LYS A 102 9.42 -4.11 15.10
CA LYS A 102 8.64 -5.36 15.05
C LYS A 102 8.94 -6.22 13.84
N TYR A 103 9.52 -5.65 12.79
CA TYR A 103 9.92 -6.40 11.60
C TYR A 103 11.33 -7.01 11.70
N ALA A 104 12.07 -6.72 12.79
CA ALA A 104 13.47 -7.12 12.91
C ALA A 104 13.69 -8.63 12.74
N SER A 105 12.74 -9.45 13.20
CA SER A 105 12.85 -10.91 13.07
C SER A 105 12.73 -11.41 11.62
N ALA A 106 12.20 -10.59 10.72
CA ALA A 106 12.05 -10.93 9.30
C ALA A 106 13.30 -10.64 8.48
N TYR A 107 14.31 -9.99 9.06
CA TYR A 107 15.52 -9.57 8.35
C TYR A 107 16.77 -9.97 9.12
N ASP A 108 17.79 -10.48 8.41
CA ASP A 108 19.01 -11.00 9.02
C ASP A 108 19.77 -9.91 9.78
N GLU A 109 19.87 -8.70 9.22
CA GLU A 109 20.57 -7.58 9.86
C GLU A 109 19.72 -6.85 10.90
N LYS A 110 18.43 -7.17 10.98
CA LYS A 110 17.49 -6.65 11.99
C LYS A 110 17.40 -5.12 12.06
N ALA A 111 17.65 -4.46 10.93
CA ALA A 111 17.63 -3.00 10.84
C ALA A 111 17.19 -2.54 9.44
N HIS A 112 16.90 -1.26 9.32
CA HIS A 112 16.49 -0.66 8.04
C HIS A 112 17.57 -0.73 6.96
N THR A 113 18.80 -1.02 7.32
CA THR A 113 19.94 -1.16 6.41
C THR A 113 20.03 -2.55 5.77
N ASP A 114 19.21 -3.50 6.21
CA ASP A 114 19.19 -4.83 5.60
C ASP A 114 18.88 -4.72 4.11
N PRO A 115 19.70 -5.32 3.23
CA PRO A 115 19.48 -5.22 1.78
C PRO A 115 18.18 -5.87 1.30
N ASP A 116 17.60 -6.80 2.08
CA ASP A 116 16.30 -7.41 1.73
C ASP A 116 15.11 -6.61 2.24
N TYR A 117 15.33 -5.62 3.12
CA TYR A 117 14.26 -4.70 3.53
C TYR A 117 13.95 -3.75 2.37
N CYS A 118 12.74 -3.85 1.84
CA CYS A 118 12.28 -3.06 0.72
C CYS A 118 11.12 -2.18 1.16
N LEU A 119 11.29 -0.87 1.03
CA LEU A 119 10.23 0.10 1.25
C LEU A 119 9.63 0.50 -0.08
N LEU A 120 8.32 0.36 -0.20
CA LEU A 120 7.56 0.73 -1.39
C LEU A 120 6.76 1.99 -1.11
N LYS A 121 6.74 2.90 -2.08
CA LYS A 121 5.92 4.10 -2.05
C LYS A 121 4.88 4.03 -3.17
N PHE A 122 3.62 4.08 -2.79
CA PHE A 122 2.50 4.07 -3.72
C PHE A 122 1.89 5.46 -3.78
N THR A 123 1.78 6.01 -4.99
CA THR A 123 1.17 7.32 -5.25
C THR A 123 -0.11 7.11 -6.05
N PRO A 124 -1.28 7.25 -5.40
CA PRO A 124 -2.55 7.06 -6.09
C PRO A 124 -2.86 8.23 -7.02
N THR A 125 -3.54 7.93 -8.13
CA THR A 125 -4.06 8.92 -9.07
C THR A 125 -5.58 8.98 -9.05
N HIS A 126 -6.23 7.85 -8.82
CA HIS A 126 -7.69 7.73 -8.78
C HIS A 126 -8.10 6.76 -7.68
N GLY A 127 -9.30 6.99 -7.15
CA GLY A 127 -9.89 6.12 -6.15
C GLY A 127 -11.38 5.90 -6.39
N ARG A 128 -11.89 4.84 -5.78
CA ARG A 128 -13.32 4.52 -5.71
C ARG A 128 -13.64 4.09 -4.30
N PHE A 129 -14.57 4.79 -3.68
CA PHE A 129 -15.00 4.52 -2.31
C PHE A 129 -16.40 3.92 -2.33
N TYR A 130 -16.55 2.81 -1.61
CA TYR A 130 -17.81 2.12 -1.42
C TYR A 130 -18.27 2.23 0.02
N ALA A 131 -19.51 2.62 0.22
CA ALA A 131 -20.19 2.57 1.52
C ALA A 131 -21.70 2.62 1.30
N ASN A 132 -22.45 1.88 2.12
CA ASN A 132 -23.93 1.94 2.10
C ASN A 132 -24.52 1.72 0.70
N PHE A 133 -24.01 0.72 -0.02
CA PHE A 133 -24.47 0.36 -1.38
C PHE A 133 -24.25 1.48 -2.42
N THR A 134 -23.36 2.43 -2.12
CA THR A 134 -23.06 3.56 -2.99
C THR A 134 -21.58 3.56 -3.35
N LEU A 135 -21.28 3.76 -4.63
CA LEU A 135 -19.93 3.91 -5.16
C LEU A 135 -19.68 5.36 -5.53
N GLU A 136 -18.56 5.92 -5.09
CA GLU A 136 -18.15 7.28 -5.42
C GLU A 136 -16.71 7.27 -5.93
N ASP A 137 -16.50 7.76 -7.14
CA ASP A 137 -15.16 7.92 -7.72
C ASP A 137 -14.57 9.27 -7.29
N PHE A 138 -13.24 9.30 -7.12
CA PHE A 138 -12.53 10.54 -6.81
C PHE A 138 -11.12 10.49 -7.41
N ALA A 139 -10.56 11.69 -7.65
CA ALA A 139 -9.23 11.84 -8.20
C ALA A 139 -8.31 12.50 -7.17
N PHE A 140 -7.01 12.32 -7.37
CA PHE A 140 -5.97 12.96 -6.59
C PHE A 140 -5.34 14.08 -7.42
N GLU A 141 -5.03 15.16 -6.76
CA GLU A 141 -4.36 16.31 -7.37
C GLU A 141 -2.83 16.17 -7.31
#